data_0b9654da859f847654c6b39dccc6017f
#
_entry.id   0b9654da859f847654c6b39dccc6017f
#
_cell.length_a   1.000
_cell.length_b   1.000
_cell.length_c   1.000
_cell.angle_alpha   90.00
_cell.angle_beta   90.00
_cell.angle_gamma   90.00
#
_symmetry.space_group_name_H-M   'P 1'
#
loop_
_entity.id
_entity.type
_entity.pdbx_description
1 polymer ?
#
loop_
_entity_poly.entity_id
_entity_poly.type
_entity_poly.pdbx_seq_one_letter_code
_entity_poly.pdbx_strand_id
1 'polypeptide(L)'
;MRTIDFLDKRVTGICNELKKLSVKQKFETSDWLIKPGNFLRPEDADADPAPFEPFDSRTMHWYGPDKHYWFRADVAVPQEMDGKPLWMHVCTQIDEWDDAKNPQFLLFANGEVIQGMDINHREVLVRENAKAGEKIQLDLQSYTGTLHSEFRLLADLEEHDAKIEEIYYDLIVPMQGLNRMDEDNKTRLDLETALTNTINLLDLRKPYSKEFYASIEEAEKCIQEEIYEKMGGWDEVVATCIGHTHIDVAWLWTIDQVRQKSCRSFATVLKLMEEYPNYHFMSSQPKLYSFVKERHPEVYEKIRQRVKEGRWEPEGGMWVEADCNLTSGESLVRQFLFGKRFFKEEFGVDNEILWLPDVFGYSAALPQILQKCGIPYFMTTKISWNEFNKMPYDTFEWEGIDGSRVLTHFVPTRDYNKAAVEGGTETEHFTTYNGYINPSQMKGAWARYLSLIHISE
;
A
#
# COMPACT_ATOMS: atom_id res chain seq x y z
N MET A 1 7.87 -37.33 -2.26
CA MET A 1 6.94 -36.18 -2.33
C MET A 1 6.19 -36.15 -1.02
N ARG A 2 6.36 -35.09 -0.23
CA ARG A 2 5.71 -34.97 1.08
C ARG A 2 4.21 -34.71 0.85
N THR A 3 3.35 -35.13 1.79
CA THR A 3 1.90 -34.92 1.69
C THR A 3 1.57 -33.42 1.53
N ILE A 4 2.31 -32.56 2.21
CA ILE A 4 2.14 -31.11 2.15
C ILE A 4 2.46 -30.53 0.77
N ASP A 5 3.45 -31.05 0.04
CA ASP A 5 3.77 -30.59 -1.33
C ASP A 5 2.60 -30.84 -2.28
N PHE A 6 1.80 -31.85 -1.99
CA PHE A 6 0.61 -32.17 -2.76
C PHE A 6 -0.56 -31.25 -2.40
N LEU A 7 -0.78 -30.97 -1.11
CA LEU A 7 -1.80 -30.06 -0.64
C LEU A 7 -1.53 -28.63 -1.16
N ASP A 8 -0.29 -28.15 -1.03
CA ASP A 8 0.11 -26.84 -1.53
C ASP A 8 -0.20 -26.65 -3.01
N LYS A 9 0.13 -27.64 -3.84
CA LYS A 9 -0.19 -27.62 -5.28
C LYS A 9 -1.68 -27.62 -5.55
N ARG A 10 -2.47 -28.34 -4.77
CA ARG A 10 -3.94 -28.37 -4.91
C ARG A 10 -4.54 -27.02 -4.52
N VAL A 11 -4.17 -26.47 -3.36
CA VAL A 11 -4.65 -25.17 -2.89
C VAL A 11 -4.25 -24.07 -3.87
N THR A 12 -2.97 -24.03 -4.28
CA THR A 12 -2.49 -23.05 -5.27
C THR A 12 -3.25 -23.16 -6.60
N GLY A 13 -3.50 -24.39 -7.09
CA GLY A 13 -4.27 -24.61 -8.31
C GLY A 13 -5.71 -24.10 -8.21
N ILE A 14 -6.38 -24.39 -7.09
CA ILE A 14 -7.74 -23.91 -6.81
C ILE A 14 -7.75 -22.38 -6.68
N CYS A 15 -6.82 -21.81 -5.93
CA CYS A 15 -6.70 -20.36 -5.76
C CYS A 15 -6.46 -19.65 -7.09
N ASN A 16 -5.64 -20.21 -7.97
CA ASN A 16 -5.42 -19.64 -9.30
C ASN A 16 -6.72 -19.64 -10.17
N GLU A 17 -7.56 -20.66 -10.03
CA GLU A 17 -8.87 -20.67 -10.71
C GLU A 17 -9.85 -19.68 -10.05
N LEU A 18 -9.95 -19.65 -8.72
CA LEU A 18 -10.78 -18.68 -8.00
C LEU A 18 -10.41 -17.24 -8.33
N LYS A 19 -9.10 -16.93 -8.39
CA LYS A 19 -8.63 -15.60 -8.78
C LYS A 19 -9.05 -15.18 -10.18
N LYS A 20 -9.10 -16.12 -11.14
CA LYS A 20 -9.64 -15.84 -12.48
C LYS A 20 -11.15 -15.63 -12.47
N LEU A 21 -11.86 -16.36 -11.61
CA LEU A 21 -13.31 -16.28 -11.48
C LEU A 21 -13.78 -15.10 -10.62
N SER A 22 -12.92 -14.49 -9.83
CA SER A 22 -13.29 -13.32 -9.03
C SER A 22 -13.67 -12.11 -9.89
N VAL A 23 -13.08 -11.99 -11.08
CA VAL A 23 -13.53 -11.04 -12.09
C VAL A 23 -14.57 -11.74 -12.98
N LYS A 24 -15.84 -11.51 -12.69
CA LYS A 24 -16.96 -12.22 -13.32
C LYS A 24 -17.24 -11.76 -14.75
N GLN A 25 -17.13 -10.47 -15.00
CA GLN A 25 -17.33 -9.87 -16.32
C GLN A 25 -16.34 -8.72 -16.52
N LYS A 26 -15.89 -8.56 -17.77
CA LYS A 26 -15.06 -7.44 -18.23
C LYS A 26 -15.72 -6.77 -19.42
N PHE A 27 -15.76 -5.45 -19.37
CA PHE A 27 -16.27 -4.59 -20.42
C PHE A 27 -15.12 -3.72 -20.91
N GLU A 28 -14.58 -4.06 -22.07
CA GLU A 28 -13.44 -3.35 -22.64
C GLU A 28 -13.80 -1.92 -23.01
N THR A 29 -12.94 -0.98 -22.63
CA THR A 29 -13.03 0.42 -23.06
C THR A 29 -11.88 0.71 -24.02
N SER A 30 -12.20 1.03 -25.27
CA SER A 30 -11.18 1.29 -26.32
C SER A 30 -11.12 2.75 -26.74
N ASP A 31 -12.24 3.43 -26.75
CA ASP A 31 -12.41 4.78 -27.30
C ASP A 31 -12.05 5.84 -26.28
N TRP A 32 -10.76 6.11 -26.18
CA TRP A 32 -10.22 7.16 -25.33
C TRP A 32 -9.84 8.39 -26.16
N LEU A 33 -9.69 9.49 -25.48
CA LEU A 33 -9.04 10.69 -25.97
C LEU A 33 -7.74 10.89 -25.21
N ILE A 34 -6.70 11.41 -25.86
CA ILE A 34 -5.42 11.76 -25.26
C ILE A 34 -5.10 13.23 -25.50
N LYS A 35 -4.50 13.87 -24.48
CA LYS A 35 -4.00 15.24 -24.59
C LYS A 35 -2.67 15.36 -23.85
N PRO A 36 -1.58 15.77 -24.49
CA PRO A 36 -0.33 16.09 -23.81
C PRO A 36 -0.50 17.31 -22.91
N GLY A 37 -0.02 17.25 -21.68
CA GLY A 37 0.00 18.40 -20.78
C GLY A 37 -0.03 18.00 -19.29
N ASN A 38 0.51 18.87 -18.46
CA ASN A 38 0.50 18.73 -17.00
C ASN A 38 -0.62 19.58 -16.41
N PHE A 39 -1.85 19.12 -16.53
CA PHE A 39 -3.02 19.78 -15.97
C PHE A 39 -3.30 19.26 -14.56
N LEU A 40 -3.86 20.11 -13.71
CA LEU A 40 -4.17 19.72 -12.32
C LEU A 40 -5.53 19.04 -12.23
N ARG A 41 -6.50 19.50 -13.01
CA ARG A 41 -7.91 19.07 -12.98
C ARG A 41 -8.46 18.86 -14.38
N PRO A 42 -9.57 18.14 -14.54
CA PRO A 42 -10.24 18.00 -15.83
C PRO A 42 -10.58 19.35 -16.49
N GLU A 43 -11.03 20.34 -15.69
CA GLU A 43 -11.41 21.68 -16.16
C GLU A 43 -10.19 22.45 -16.72
N ASP A 44 -9.01 22.24 -16.15
CA ASP A 44 -7.77 22.88 -16.66
C ASP A 44 -7.39 22.30 -18.04
N ALA A 45 -7.59 20.98 -18.19
CA ALA A 45 -7.38 20.32 -19.48
C ALA A 45 -8.40 20.80 -20.52
N ASP A 46 -9.64 21.11 -20.12
CA ASP A 46 -10.68 21.66 -21.02
C ASP A 46 -10.42 23.12 -21.39
N ALA A 47 -9.86 23.90 -20.47
CA ALA A 47 -9.54 25.32 -20.70
C ALA A 47 -8.34 25.53 -21.62
N ASP A 48 -7.46 24.54 -21.74
CA ASP A 48 -6.32 24.60 -22.66
C ASP A 48 -6.78 24.51 -24.12
N PRO A 49 -6.28 25.39 -25.04
CA PRO A 49 -6.77 25.48 -26.41
C PRO A 49 -6.40 24.28 -27.31
N ALA A 50 -5.43 23.46 -26.93
CA ALA A 50 -5.12 22.27 -27.68
C ALA A 50 -6.28 21.25 -27.58
N PRO A 51 -6.66 20.61 -28.69
CA PRO A 51 -7.72 19.61 -28.64
C PRO A 51 -7.27 18.32 -27.98
N PHE A 52 -8.22 17.57 -27.45
CA PHE A 52 -8.04 16.15 -27.22
C PHE A 52 -8.01 15.41 -28.57
N GLU A 53 -7.12 14.47 -28.73
CA GLU A 53 -7.00 13.64 -29.93
C GLU A 53 -7.54 12.23 -29.66
N PRO A 54 -8.15 11.57 -30.68
CA PRO A 54 -8.59 10.17 -30.50
C PRO A 54 -7.43 9.25 -30.16
N PHE A 55 -7.66 8.34 -29.20
CA PHE A 55 -6.71 7.36 -28.75
C PHE A 55 -7.39 5.99 -28.59
N ASP A 56 -7.12 5.10 -29.53
CA ASP A 56 -7.54 3.71 -29.41
C ASP A 56 -6.59 2.96 -28.46
N SER A 57 -7.05 2.69 -27.26
CA SER A 57 -6.24 2.08 -26.21
C SER A 57 -5.77 0.66 -26.53
N ARG A 58 -6.40 -0.03 -27.50
CA ARG A 58 -6.05 -1.39 -27.90
C ARG A 58 -4.90 -1.45 -28.91
N THR A 59 -4.72 -0.42 -29.72
CA THR A 59 -3.76 -0.40 -30.82
C THR A 59 -2.69 0.67 -30.69
N MET A 60 -3.00 1.78 -30.01
CA MET A 60 -2.08 2.91 -29.87
C MET A 60 -1.20 2.79 -28.63
N HIS A 61 -0.04 3.42 -28.69
CA HIS A 61 0.92 3.52 -27.59
C HIS A 61 1.15 4.98 -27.24
N TRP A 62 1.53 5.23 -26.01
CA TRP A 62 1.99 6.51 -25.51
C TRP A 62 3.36 6.34 -24.87
N TYR A 63 4.20 7.37 -24.90
CA TYR A 63 5.61 7.21 -24.58
C TYR A 63 6.32 8.53 -24.29
N GLY A 64 7.58 8.41 -23.90
CA GLY A 64 8.54 9.48 -23.71
C GLY A 64 8.93 9.64 -22.24
N PRO A 65 10.17 10.07 -21.97
CA PRO A 65 10.62 10.35 -20.62
C PRO A 65 10.05 11.67 -20.11
N ASP A 66 9.70 11.70 -18.84
CA ASP A 66 9.25 12.90 -18.12
C ASP A 66 8.10 13.63 -18.84
N LYS A 67 7.08 12.86 -19.26
CA LYS A 67 5.90 13.36 -19.95
C LYS A 67 4.65 13.23 -19.10
N HIS A 68 3.77 14.21 -19.31
CA HIS A 68 2.42 14.21 -18.77
C HIS A 68 1.41 14.08 -19.89
N TYR A 69 0.40 13.23 -19.66
CA TYR A 69 -0.73 13.07 -20.56
C TYR A 69 -2.01 13.06 -19.75
N TRP A 70 -3.07 13.49 -20.40
CA TRP A 70 -4.44 13.39 -19.89
C TRP A 70 -5.22 12.47 -20.80
N PHE A 71 -5.76 11.40 -20.25
CA PHE A 71 -6.66 10.51 -20.98
C PHE A 71 -8.08 10.75 -20.51
N ARG A 72 -9.02 10.71 -21.44
CA ARG A 72 -10.45 10.86 -21.15
C ARG A 72 -11.27 9.84 -21.92
N ALA A 73 -12.30 9.27 -21.26
CA ALA A 73 -13.34 8.46 -21.88
C ALA A 73 -14.69 8.77 -21.25
N ASP A 74 -15.71 8.85 -22.09
CA ASP A 74 -17.11 8.85 -21.68
C ASP A 74 -17.64 7.42 -21.78
N VAL A 75 -17.77 6.74 -20.64
CA VAL A 75 -18.25 5.37 -20.58
C VAL A 75 -19.72 5.33 -20.16
N ALA A 76 -20.49 4.46 -20.81
CA ALA A 76 -21.86 4.16 -20.37
C ALA A 76 -21.83 2.87 -19.54
N VAL A 77 -22.45 2.89 -18.37
CA VAL A 77 -22.57 1.69 -17.52
C VAL A 77 -23.33 0.60 -18.29
N PRO A 78 -22.75 -0.60 -18.46
CA PRO A 78 -23.41 -1.71 -19.13
C PRO A 78 -24.73 -2.12 -18.46
N GLN A 79 -25.67 -2.65 -19.23
CA GLN A 79 -26.97 -3.08 -18.72
C GLN A 79 -26.84 -4.19 -17.66
N GLU A 80 -25.84 -5.04 -17.81
CA GLU A 80 -25.52 -6.15 -16.94
C GLU A 80 -25.00 -5.70 -15.57
N MET A 81 -24.58 -4.44 -15.45
CA MET A 81 -24.04 -3.83 -14.22
C MET A 81 -25.10 -3.09 -13.41
N ASP A 82 -26.37 -3.10 -13.83
CA ASP A 82 -27.42 -2.41 -13.09
C ASP A 82 -27.56 -2.93 -11.66
N GLY A 83 -27.45 -2.04 -10.69
CA GLY A 83 -27.53 -2.35 -9.27
C GLY A 83 -26.30 -3.05 -8.67
N LYS A 84 -25.16 -3.12 -9.39
CA LYS A 84 -23.94 -3.82 -8.96
C LYS A 84 -22.79 -2.85 -8.73
N PRO A 85 -21.77 -3.29 -7.94
CA PRO A 85 -20.51 -2.58 -7.85
C PRO A 85 -19.78 -2.59 -9.21
N LEU A 86 -19.36 -1.40 -9.65
CA LEU A 86 -18.62 -1.21 -10.90
C LEU A 86 -17.17 -0.86 -10.57
N TRP A 87 -16.28 -1.72 -10.96
CA TRP A 87 -14.85 -1.53 -10.82
C TRP A 87 -14.23 -1.05 -12.14
N MET A 88 -13.11 -0.35 -12.03
CA MET A 88 -12.24 -0.01 -13.14
C MET A 88 -10.87 -0.63 -12.92
N HIS A 89 -10.37 -1.32 -13.91
CA HIS A 89 -9.01 -1.87 -13.94
C HIS A 89 -8.17 -1.11 -14.96
N VAL A 90 -6.95 -0.69 -14.58
CA VAL A 90 -5.98 -0.02 -15.47
C VAL A 90 -4.65 -0.77 -15.47
N CYS A 91 -4.18 -1.11 -16.66
CA CYS A 91 -2.89 -1.80 -16.86
C CYS A 91 -2.11 -1.16 -18.01
N THR A 92 -0.81 -1.06 -17.87
CA THR A 92 0.11 -0.52 -18.90
C THR A 92 0.97 -1.59 -19.56
N GLN A 93 0.74 -2.87 -19.25
CA GLN A 93 1.53 -4.03 -19.67
C GLN A 93 2.98 -4.03 -19.16
N ILE A 94 3.26 -3.29 -18.11
CA ILE A 94 4.53 -3.37 -17.38
C ILE A 94 4.24 -4.04 -16.05
N ASP A 95 4.91 -5.16 -15.79
CA ASP A 95 4.73 -5.97 -14.57
C ASP A 95 5.97 -5.91 -13.66
N GLU A 96 7.11 -5.45 -14.17
CA GLU A 96 8.30 -5.22 -13.34
C GLU A 96 8.17 -3.90 -12.59
N TRP A 97 8.30 -3.97 -11.27
CA TRP A 97 8.28 -2.78 -10.42
C TRP A 97 9.56 -1.95 -10.57
N ASP A 98 9.39 -0.69 -10.95
CA ASP A 98 10.47 0.30 -11.02
C ASP A 98 9.87 1.70 -10.90
N ASP A 99 10.12 2.38 -9.80
CA ASP A 99 9.60 3.72 -9.51
C ASP A 99 9.95 4.78 -10.59
N ALA A 100 11.04 4.57 -11.31
CA ALA A 100 11.48 5.47 -12.36
C ALA A 100 10.86 5.18 -13.73
N LYS A 101 10.34 3.97 -13.94
CA LYS A 101 9.81 3.51 -15.23
C LYS A 101 8.29 3.39 -15.27
N ASN A 102 7.68 3.03 -14.15
CA ASN A 102 6.26 2.70 -14.14
C ASN A 102 5.40 3.96 -14.29
N PRO A 103 4.45 3.97 -15.23
CA PRO A 103 3.45 5.03 -15.30
C PRO A 103 2.61 5.09 -14.05
N GLN A 104 2.23 6.30 -13.69
CA GLN A 104 1.39 6.58 -12.54
C GLN A 104 0.21 7.46 -12.96
N PHE A 105 -0.96 7.19 -12.39
CA PHE A 105 -2.19 7.89 -12.73
C PHE A 105 -2.90 8.42 -11.49
N LEU A 106 -3.62 9.53 -11.66
CA LEU A 106 -4.68 9.93 -10.75
C LEU A 106 -5.99 9.83 -11.52
N LEU A 107 -6.91 9.02 -11.04
CA LEU A 107 -8.22 8.82 -11.64
C LEU A 107 -9.21 9.85 -11.11
N PHE A 108 -9.97 10.44 -12.04
CA PHE A 108 -11.15 11.22 -11.76
C PHE A 108 -12.38 10.54 -12.37
N ALA A 109 -13.50 10.63 -11.69
CA ALA A 109 -14.80 10.24 -12.23
C ALA A 109 -15.78 11.41 -12.08
N ASN A 110 -16.32 11.90 -13.19
CA ASN A 110 -17.17 13.07 -13.24
C ASN A 110 -16.54 14.31 -12.56
N GLY A 111 -15.23 14.51 -12.72
CA GLY A 111 -14.48 15.62 -12.14
C GLY A 111 -14.01 15.43 -10.71
N GLU A 112 -14.46 14.39 -10.00
CA GLU A 112 -14.02 14.09 -8.62
C GLU A 112 -12.83 13.17 -8.59
N VAL A 113 -11.84 13.45 -7.70
CA VAL A 113 -10.69 12.58 -7.44
C VAL A 113 -11.18 11.30 -6.79
N ILE A 114 -10.82 10.16 -7.38
CA ILE A 114 -11.15 8.82 -6.88
C ILE A 114 -9.95 8.17 -6.20
N GLN A 115 -8.88 7.88 -6.96
CA GLN A 115 -7.73 7.13 -6.47
C GLN A 115 -6.50 7.37 -7.35
N GLY A 116 -5.31 7.25 -6.74
CA GLY A 116 -4.06 7.04 -7.47
C GLY A 116 -3.98 5.60 -7.98
N MET A 117 -3.51 5.42 -9.20
CA MET A 117 -3.37 4.09 -9.82
C MET A 117 -1.94 3.91 -10.34
N ASP A 118 -1.42 2.71 -10.14
CA ASP A 118 -0.08 2.30 -10.55
C ASP A 118 0.00 0.77 -10.69
N ILE A 119 1.20 0.22 -10.81
CA ILE A 119 1.42 -1.23 -10.92
C ILE A 119 0.90 -2.02 -9.71
N ASN A 120 0.83 -1.42 -8.52
CA ASN A 120 0.36 -2.06 -7.28
C ASN A 120 -1.13 -1.80 -7.01
N HIS A 121 -1.70 -0.76 -7.62
CA HIS A 121 -3.08 -0.31 -7.42
C HIS A 121 -3.75 -0.18 -8.78
N ARG A 122 -4.08 -1.33 -9.40
CA ARG A 122 -4.64 -1.40 -10.76
C ARG A 122 -6.16 -1.35 -10.79
N GLU A 123 -6.81 -1.55 -9.66
CA GLU A 123 -8.26 -1.71 -9.54
C GLU A 123 -8.83 -0.66 -8.60
N VAL A 124 -10.02 -0.17 -8.90
CA VAL A 124 -10.73 0.79 -8.05
C VAL A 124 -12.23 0.66 -8.22
N LEU A 125 -12.96 0.72 -7.11
CA LEU A 125 -14.42 0.80 -7.11
C LEU A 125 -14.86 2.21 -7.53
N VAL A 126 -15.46 2.31 -8.72
CA VAL A 126 -15.97 3.58 -9.29
C VAL A 126 -17.39 3.87 -8.83
N ARG A 127 -18.23 2.84 -8.70
CA ARG A 127 -19.63 2.92 -8.21
C ARG A 127 -19.96 1.73 -7.35
N GLU A 128 -20.51 1.95 -6.16
CA GLU A 128 -21.04 0.86 -5.31
C GLU A 128 -22.33 0.27 -5.88
N ASN A 129 -23.15 1.10 -6.49
CA ASN A 129 -24.45 0.73 -7.03
C ASN A 129 -24.64 1.43 -8.38
N ALA A 130 -24.07 0.84 -9.43
CA ALA A 130 -24.10 1.40 -10.78
C ALA A 130 -25.51 1.36 -11.37
N LYS A 131 -25.84 2.32 -12.22
CA LYS A 131 -27.13 2.37 -12.93
C LYS A 131 -26.90 2.18 -14.42
N ALA A 132 -27.57 1.21 -14.99
CA ALA A 132 -27.49 0.94 -16.43
C ALA A 132 -27.75 2.19 -17.27
N GLY A 133 -26.87 2.45 -18.22
CA GLY A 133 -26.91 3.61 -19.08
C GLY A 133 -26.45 4.93 -18.45
N GLU A 134 -26.07 4.96 -17.15
CA GLU A 134 -25.40 6.11 -16.55
C GLU A 134 -24.12 6.40 -17.33
N LYS A 135 -23.92 7.66 -17.67
CA LYS A 135 -22.67 8.11 -18.29
C LYS A 135 -21.71 8.57 -17.22
N ILE A 136 -20.50 8.05 -17.27
CA ILE A 136 -19.40 8.41 -16.38
C ILE A 136 -18.28 8.93 -17.23
N GLN A 137 -17.88 10.18 -17.03
CA GLN A 137 -16.62 10.69 -17.58
C GLN A 137 -15.48 10.22 -16.71
N LEU A 138 -14.57 9.47 -17.28
CA LEU A 138 -13.34 9.01 -16.65
C LEU A 138 -12.17 9.82 -17.20
N ASP A 139 -11.40 10.41 -16.31
CA ASP A 139 -10.16 11.12 -16.64
C ASP A 139 -8.99 10.50 -15.89
N LEU A 140 -7.88 10.26 -16.60
CA LEU A 140 -6.63 9.80 -16.04
C LEU A 140 -5.53 10.86 -16.25
N GLN A 141 -5.15 11.55 -15.18
CA GLN A 141 -3.94 12.36 -15.16
C GLN A 141 -2.76 11.40 -15.08
N SER A 142 -1.89 11.37 -16.09
CA SER A 142 -0.81 10.41 -16.18
C SER A 142 0.58 11.05 -16.19
N TYR A 143 1.55 10.29 -15.70
CA TYR A 143 2.98 10.59 -15.74
C TYR A 143 3.76 9.36 -16.19
N THR A 144 4.70 9.52 -17.12
CA THR A 144 5.43 8.41 -17.76
C THR A 144 6.61 7.86 -16.96
N GLY A 145 7.05 8.55 -15.91
CA GLY A 145 8.34 8.29 -15.27
C GLY A 145 9.49 9.00 -15.94
N THR A 146 10.72 8.82 -15.44
CA THR A 146 11.92 9.54 -15.90
C THR A 146 12.67 8.84 -17.03
N LEU A 147 12.44 7.56 -17.25
CA LEU A 147 13.09 6.78 -18.28
C LEU A 147 12.23 6.70 -19.53
N HIS A 148 12.90 6.61 -20.71
CA HIS A 148 12.19 6.40 -21.96
C HIS A 148 11.56 5.01 -21.99
N SER A 149 10.25 4.96 -22.11
CA SER A 149 9.48 3.73 -22.20
C SER A 149 8.28 3.94 -23.12
N GLU A 150 7.73 2.85 -23.61
CA GLU A 150 6.53 2.80 -24.43
C GLU A 150 5.46 2.01 -23.68
N PHE A 151 4.27 2.57 -23.57
CA PHE A 151 3.19 2.03 -22.76
C PHE A 151 1.92 1.82 -23.58
N ARG A 152 1.14 0.84 -23.19
CA ARG A 152 -0.27 0.73 -23.54
C ARG A 152 -1.14 1.31 -22.42
N LEU A 153 -2.38 1.58 -22.74
CA LEU A 153 -3.42 1.88 -21.76
C LEU A 153 -4.53 0.83 -21.93
N LEU A 154 -4.53 -0.20 -21.10
CA LEU A 154 -5.61 -1.17 -21.04
C LEU A 154 -6.49 -0.83 -19.86
N ALA A 155 -7.67 -0.29 -20.13
CA ALA A 155 -8.60 0.14 -19.12
C ALA A 155 -9.93 -0.57 -19.38
N ASP A 156 -10.42 -1.32 -18.40
CA ASP A 156 -11.63 -2.11 -18.48
C ASP A 156 -12.55 -1.79 -17.30
N LEU A 157 -13.86 -1.84 -17.55
CA LEU A 157 -14.84 -1.89 -16.46
C LEU A 157 -15.06 -3.34 -16.07
N GLU A 158 -15.18 -3.63 -14.78
CA GLU A 158 -15.23 -5.00 -14.28
C GLU A 158 -16.36 -5.20 -13.26
N GLU A 159 -16.96 -6.39 -13.28
CA GLU A 159 -17.78 -6.92 -12.20
C GLU A 159 -16.92 -7.88 -11.37
N HIS A 160 -16.69 -7.56 -10.09
CA HIS A 160 -16.00 -8.43 -9.15
C HIS A 160 -16.99 -9.23 -8.31
N ASP A 161 -16.64 -10.46 -7.98
CA ASP A 161 -17.41 -11.35 -7.12
C ASP A 161 -16.74 -11.47 -5.76
N ALA A 162 -17.24 -10.73 -4.77
CA ALA A 162 -16.66 -10.65 -3.42
C ALA A 162 -16.60 -12.03 -2.71
N LYS A 163 -17.59 -12.91 -2.93
CA LYS A 163 -17.58 -14.26 -2.32
C LYS A 163 -16.43 -15.12 -2.85
N ILE A 164 -16.17 -15.04 -4.15
CA ILE A 164 -15.04 -15.76 -4.76
C ILE A 164 -13.71 -15.19 -4.26
N GLU A 165 -13.63 -13.88 -4.09
CA GLU A 165 -12.44 -13.24 -3.56
C GLU A 165 -12.21 -13.59 -2.08
N GLU A 166 -13.23 -13.59 -1.25
CA GLU A 166 -13.15 -13.99 0.16
C GLU A 166 -12.63 -15.42 0.30
N ILE A 167 -13.24 -16.41 -0.36
CA ILE A 167 -12.77 -17.80 -0.28
C ILE A 167 -11.35 -17.98 -0.85
N TYR A 168 -10.95 -17.18 -1.84
CA TYR A 168 -9.57 -17.18 -2.32
C TYR A 168 -8.59 -16.81 -1.21
N TYR A 169 -8.83 -15.71 -0.47
CA TYR A 169 -7.97 -15.30 0.63
C TYR A 169 -8.04 -16.24 1.82
N ASP A 170 -9.20 -16.77 2.13
CA ASP A 170 -9.41 -17.74 3.20
C ASP A 170 -8.70 -19.08 2.96
N LEU A 171 -8.35 -19.39 1.72
CA LEU A 171 -7.52 -20.56 1.38
C LEU A 171 -6.03 -20.22 1.31
N ILE A 172 -5.66 -19.14 0.61
CA ILE A 172 -4.25 -18.85 0.32
C ILE A 172 -3.49 -18.40 1.58
N VAL A 173 -4.11 -17.60 2.45
CA VAL A 173 -3.44 -17.08 3.66
C VAL A 173 -3.15 -18.19 4.67
N PRO A 174 -4.09 -19.06 5.06
CA PRO A 174 -3.79 -20.21 5.92
C PRO A 174 -2.79 -21.18 5.28
N MET A 175 -2.81 -21.40 3.95
CA MET A 175 -1.82 -22.22 3.27
C MET A 175 -0.41 -21.63 3.36
N GLN A 176 -0.26 -20.32 3.21
CA GLN A 176 1.00 -19.62 3.43
C GLN A 176 1.47 -19.76 4.88
N GLY A 177 0.55 -19.68 5.85
CA GLY A 177 0.82 -19.94 7.27
C GLY A 177 1.32 -21.35 7.52
N LEU A 178 0.63 -22.34 6.97
CA LEU A 178 0.97 -23.75 7.05
C LEU A 178 2.42 -24.02 6.56
N ASN A 179 2.82 -23.42 5.45
CA ASN A 179 4.15 -23.55 4.88
C ASN A 179 5.28 -22.98 5.77
N ARG A 180 4.90 -22.20 6.78
CA ARG A 180 5.85 -21.59 7.74
C ARG A 180 5.82 -22.22 9.13
N MET A 181 4.95 -23.19 9.39
CA MET A 181 4.90 -23.92 10.65
C MET A 181 5.90 -25.07 10.66
N ASP A 182 6.43 -25.37 11.84
CA ASP A 182 7.34 -26.50 12.05
C ASP A 182 6.62 -27.84 11.85
N GLU A 183 7.32 -28.86 11.35
CA GLU A 183 6.72 -30.16 10.96
C GLU A 183 6.07 -30.90 12.13
N ASP A 184 6.58 -30.73 13.34
CA ASP A 184 6.11 -31.41 14.56
C ASP A 184 5.00 -30.65 15.29
N ASN A 185 4.54 -29.52 14.75
CA ASN A 185 3.51 -28.70 15.38
C ASN A 185 2.12 -29.32 15.19
N LYS A 186 1.38 -29.58 16.27
CA LYS A 186 0.02 -30.12 16.22
C LYS A 186 -0.93 -29.21 15.42
N THR A 187 -0.85 -27.91 15.64
CA THR A 187 -1.69 -26.92 14.93
C THR A 187 -1.48 -26.99 13.42
N ARG A 188 -0.26 -27.34 12.97
CA ARG A 188 0.02 -27.56 11.55
C ARG A 188 -0.78 -28.72 10.98
N LEU A 189 -0.85 -29.87 11.69
CA LEU A 189 -1.62 -31.04 11.24
C LEU A 189 -3.12 -30.76 11.23
N ASP A 190 -3.61 -30.02 12.23
CA ASP A 190 -5.01 -29.62 12.30
C ASP A 190 -5.35 -28.68 11.11
N LEU A 191 -4.49 -27.71 10.81
CA LEU A 191 -4.66 -26.79 9.68
C LEU A 191 -4.56 -27.51 8.31
N GLU A 192 -3.62 -28.46 8.16
CA GLU A 192 -3.52 -29.29 6.97
C GLU A 192 -4.81 -30.09 6.71
N THR A 193 -5.40 -30.62 7.79
CA THR A 193 -6.66 -31.36 7.75
C THR A 193 -7.82 -30.43 7.38
N ALA A 194 -7.92 -29.27 8.02
CA ALA A 194 -8.97 -28.29 7.75
C ALA A 194 -8.94 -27.80 6.30
N LEU A 195 -7.76 -27.41 5.80
CA LEU A 195 -7.59 -26.99 4.40
C LEU A 195 -7.94 -28.12 3.41
N THR A 196 -7.54 -29.35 3.72
CA THR A 196 -7.88 -30.52 2.88
C THR A 196 -9.39 -30.74 2.82
N ASN A 197 -10.08 -30.65 3.96
CA ASN A 197 -11.53 -30.79 4.03
C ASN A 197 -12.22 -29.68 3.23
N THR A 198 -11.79 -28.43 3.43
CA THR A 198 -12.35 -27.26 2.75
C THR A 198 -12.26 -27.36 1.24
N ILE A 199 -11.07 -27.63 0.70
CA ILE A 199 -10.90 -27.70 -0.77
C ILE A 199 -11.64 -28.88 -1.41
N ASN A 200 -11.98 -29.93 -0.64
CA ASN A 200 -12.77 -31.04 -1.13
C ASN A 200 -14.28 -30.71 -1.24
N LEU A 201 -14.75 -29.64 -0.59
CA LEU A 201 -16.13 -29.16 -0.69
C LEU A 201 -16.36 -28.35 -1.97
N LEU A 202 -15.32 -27.72 -2.53
CA LEU A 202 -15.45 -26.81 -3.67
C LEU A 202 -15.79 -27.56 -4.97
N ASP A 203 -16.82 -27.10 -5.66
CA ASP A 203 -17.22 -27.58 -7.00
C ASP A 203 -17.04 -26.48 -8.05
N LEU A 204 -15.88 -26.46 -8.71
CA LEU A 204 -15.52 -25.46 -9.72
C LEU A 204 -15.95 -25.87 -11.16
N ARG A 205 -16.70 -26.99 -11.34
CA ARG A 205 -17.03 -27.54 -12.67
C ARG A 205 -17.98 -26.65 -13.45
N LYS A 206 -18.85 -25.90 -12.78
CA LYS A 206 -19.82 -25.00 -13.41
C LYS A 206 -19.80 -23.64 -12.70
N PRO A 207 -18.82 -22.78 -13.00
CA PRO A 207 -18.71 -21.48 -12.37
C PRO A 207 -20.01 -20.68 -12.41
N TYR A 208 -20.29 -19.95 -11.34
CA TYR A 208 -21.46 -19.09 -11.15
C TYR A 208 -22.82 -19.78 -11.11
N SER A 209 -22.86 -21.13 -11.12
CA SER A 209 -24.10 -21.89 -10.90
C SER A 209 -24.51 -21.89 -9.42
N LYS A 210 -25.75 -22.32 -9.14
CA LYS A 210 -26.21 -22.45 -7.75
C LYS A 210 -25.38 -23.49 -6.98
N GLU A 211 -24.98 -24.57 -7.62
CA GLU A 211 -24.15 -25.62 -7.04
C GLU A 211 -22.74 -25.09 -6.72
N PHE A 212 -22.19 -24.26 -7.60
CA PHE A 212 -20.91 -23.59 -7.37
C PHE A 212 -20.97 -22.70 -6.13
N TYR A 213 -21.93 -21.77 -6.03
CA TYR A 213 -22.05 -20.90 -4.86
C TYR A 213 -22.40 -21.67 -3.58
N ALA A 214 -23.22 -22.71 -3.65
CA ALA A 214 -23.48 -23.56 -2.50
C ALA A 214 -22.20 -24.23 -1.98
N SER A 215 -21.32 -24.68 -2.89
CA SER A 215 -20.03 -25.27 -2.52
C SER A 215 -19.08 -24.25 -1.87
N ILE A 216 -19.10 -22.99 -2.30
CA ILE A 216 -18.33 -21.90 -1.66
C ILE A 216 -18.87 -21.65 -0.23
N GLU A 217 -20.18 -21.54 -0.05
CA GLU A 217 -20.79 -21.33 1.28
C GLU A 217 -20.48 -22.47 2.26
N GLU A 218 -20.47 -23.72 1.78
CA GLU A 218 -20.04 -24.88 2.58
C GLU A 218 -18.54 -24.80 2.95
N ALA A 219 -17.70 -24.38 2.01
CA ALA A 219 -16.26 -24.21 2.24
C ALA A 219 -15.96 -23.06 3.21
N GLU A 220 -16.61 -21.92 3.07
CA GLU A 220 -16.52 -20.78 4.00
C GLU A 220 -16.90 -21.20 5.42
N LYS A 221 -18.02 -21.93 5.56
CA LYS A 221 -18.45 -22.45 6.85
C LYS A 221 -17.41 -23.41 7.45
N CYS A 222 -16.83 -24.30 6.65
CA CYS A 222 -15.79 -25.21 7.10
C CYS A 222 -14.54 -24.44 7.59
N ILE A 223 -14.10 -23.40 6.88
CA ILE A 223 -12.99 -22.54 7.30
C ILE A 223 -13.32 -21.83 8.61
N GLN A 224 -14.51 -21.25 8.71
CA GLN A 224 -14.94 -20.54 9.91
C GLN A 224 -14.90 -21.46 11.14
N GLU A 225 -15.49 -22.64 11.04
CA GLU A 225 -15.57 -23.60 12.14
C GLU A 225 -14.21 -24.26 12.47
N GLU A 226 -13.46 -24.71 11.45
CA GLU A 226 -12.26 -25.50 11.67
C GLU A 226 -10.99 -24.67 11.86
N ILE A 227 -10.91 -23.45 11.28
CA ILE A 227 -9.72 -22.60 11.38
C ILE A 227 -9.96 -21.45 12.33
N TYR A 228 -10.91 -20.55 12.03
CA TYR A 228 -11.06 -19.31 12.80
C TYR A 228 -11.60 -19.53 14.22
N GLU A 229 -12.59 -20.42 14.41
CA GLU A 229 -13.15 -20.69 15.73
C GLU A 229 -12.29 -21.64 16.56
N LYS A 230 -11.76 -22.73 15.96
CA LYS A 230 -10.98 -23.71 16.70
C LYS A 230 -9.52 -23.33 16.91
N MET A 231 -8.92 -22.60 15.96
CA MET A 231 -7.50 -22.27 15.99
C MET A 231 -7.24 -20.78 16.28
N GLY A 232 -8.26 -19.94 16.20
CA GLY A 232 -8.21 -18.53 16.55
C GLY A 232 -8.25 -18.28 18.06
N GLY A 233 -8.05 -17.03 18.46
CA GLY A 233 -8.26 -16.61 19.87
C GLY A 233 -7.06 -16.77 20.79
N TRP A 234 -5.85 -16.83 20.25
CA TRP A 234 -4.63 -16.74 21.07
C TRP A 234 -4.32 -15.26 21.32
N ASP A 235 -4.91 -14.73 22.39
CA ASP A 235 -4.83 -13.30 22.77
C ASP A 235 -3.48 -12.90 23.42
N GLU A 236 -2.49 -13.79 23.46
CA GLU A 236 -1.21 -13.53 24.12
C GLU A 236 -0.30 -12.55 23.36
N VAL A 237 -0.44 -12.49 22.04
CA VAL A 237 0.39 -11.62 21.18
C VAL A 237 -0.47 -10.90 20.17
N VAL A 238 -0.44 -9.57 20.22
CA VAL A 238 -1.14 -8.70 19.27
C VAL A 238 -0.11 -7.97 18.41
N ALA A 239 -0.18 -8.17 17.10
CA ALA A 239 0.58 -7.39 16.13
C ALA A 239 -0.30 -6.26 15.58
N THR A 240 0.05 -5.01 15.89
CA THR A 240 -0.62 -3.84 15.34
C THR A 240 0.06 -3.47 14.02
N CYS A 241 -0.68 -3.56 12.91
CA CYS A 241 -0.19 -3.21 11.59
C CYS A 241 -0.75 -1.84 11.18
N ILE A 242 0.13 -0.88 10.96
CA ILE A 242 -0.24 0.49 10.57
C ILE A 242 0.25 0.73 9.15
N GLY A 243 -0.65 1.20 8.27
CA GLY A 243 -0.26 1.63 6.93
C GLY A 243 0.65 2.86 7.00
N HIS A 244 1.68 2.88 6.18
CA HIS A 244 2.57 4.03 6.02
C HIS A 244 3.07 4.09 4.59
N THR A 245 3.31 5.30 4.07
CA THR A 245 4.02 5.51 2.82
C THR A 245 5.07 6.58 3.01
N HIS A 246 6.34 6.19 2.85
CA HIS A 246 7.44 7.15 2.80
C HIS A 246 7.51 7.77 1.40
N ILE A 247 7.57 9.09 1.32
CA ILE A 247 7.71 9.84 0.07
C ILE A 247 8.88 10.80 0.18
N ASP A 248 9.93 10.53 -0.59
CA ASP A 248 11.07 11.44 -0.69
C ASP A 248 10.68 12.78 -1.30
N VAL A 249 11.13 13.89 -0.66
CA VAL A 249 10.90 15.27 -1.10
C VAL A 249 12.24 15.92 -1.53
N ALA A 250 12.92 15.59 -2.58
CA ALA A 250 12.68 14.68 -3.70
C ALA A 250 13.75 13.58 -3.75
N TRP A 251 13.80 12.75 -4.81
CA TRP A 251 14.83 11.71 -5.02
C TRP A 251 15.15 11.54 -6.52
N LEU A 252 14.79 10.37 -7.14
CA LEU A 252 14.85 10.16 -8.59
C LEU A 252 13.73 10.91 -9.33
N TRP A 253 13.03 11.80 -8.64
CA TRP A 253 11.96 12.65 -9.16
C TRP A 253 12.04 14.07 -8.59
N THR A 254 11.39 14.98 -9.30
CA THR A 254 11.38 16.42 -8.94
C THR A 254 10.36 16.74 -7.86
N ILE A 255 10.43 17.94 -7.29
CA ILE A 255 9.42 18.46 -6.35
C ILE A 255 8.03 18.52 -7.00
N ASP A 256 7.91 18.78 -8.29
CA ASP A 256 6.60 18.76 -8.95
C ASP A 256 6.00 17.35 -9.01
N GLN A 257 6.84 16.34 -9.20
CA GLN A 257 6.42 14.94 -9.08
C GLN A 257 5.98 14.58 -7.66
N VAL A 258 6.67 15.09 -6.63
CA VAL A 258 6.26 14.89 -5.23
C VAL A 258 4.87 15.44 -4.97
N ARG A 259 4.54 16.62 -5.51
CA ARG A 259 3.20 17.21 -5.37
C ARG A 259 2.10 16.30 -5.92
N GLN A 260 2.35 15.68 -7.07
CA GLN A 260 1.41 14.74 -7.68
C GLN A 260 1.39 13.40 -6.92
N LYS A 261 2.57 12.87 -6.56
CA LYS A 261 2.72 11.62 -5.81
C LYS A 261 2.00 11.68 -4.46
N SER A 262 2.11 12.82 -3.76
CA SER A 262 1.41 13.03 -2.49
C SER A 262 -0.12 12.91 -2.65
N CYS A 263 -0.67 13.53 -3.68
CA CYS A 263 -2.10 13.44 -3.94
C CYS A 263 -2.53 12.02 -4.33
N ARG A 264 -1.78 11.35 -5.22
CA ARG A 264 -2.07 9.97 -5.62
C ARG A 264 -2.06 9.02 -4.41
N SER A 265 -0.99 9.07 -3.61
CA SER A 265 -0.86 8.20 -2.43
C SER A 265 -1.96 8.46 -1.40
N PHE A 266 -2.26 9.72 -1.10
CA PHE A 266 -3.27 10.05 -0.11
C PHE A 266 -4.69 9.73 -0.59
N ALA A 267 -4.99 9.93 -1.88
CA ALA A 267 -6.26 9.51 -2.46
C ALA A 267 -6.44 7.99 -2.43
N THR A 268 -5.38 7.22 -2.71
CA THR A 268 -5.38 5.75 -2.58
C THR A 268 -5.68 5.31 -1.15
N VAL A 269 -5.00 5.90 -0.16
CA VAL A 269 -5.23 5.59 1.26
C VAL A 269 -6.66 5.89 1.68
N LEU A 270 -7.20 7.05 1.27
CA LEU A 270 -8.59 7.41 1.57
C LEU A 270 -9.57 6.42 0.97
N LYS A 271 -9.31 5.95 -0.26
CA LYS A 271 -10.15 4.94 -0.91
C LYS A 271 -10.09 3.59 -0.21
N LEU A 272 -8.90 3.13 0.17
CA LEU A 272 -8.72 1.93 0.99
C LEU A 272 -9.42 2.05 2.36
N MET A 273 -9.46 3.23 2.97
CA MET A 273 -10.22 3.45 4.19
C MET A 273 -11.74 3.37 4.00
N GLU A 274 -12.26 3.64 2.80
CA GLU A 274 -13.67 3.41 2.48
C GLU A 274 -13.98 1.91 2.40
N GLU A 275 -13.09 1.14 1.76
CA GLU A 275 -13.24 -0.30 1.56
C GLU A 275 -12.97 -1.12 2.83
N TYR A 276 -11.97 -0.69 3.63
CA TYR A 276 -11.51 -1.38 4.85
C TYR A 276 -11.73 -0.52 6.09
N PRO A 277 -12.85 -0.67 6.82
CA PRO A 277 -13.18 0.17 7.97
C PRO A 277 -12.15 0.16 9.11
N ASN A 278 -11.42 -0.94 9.26
CA ASN A 278 -10.39 -1.11 10.29
C ASN A 278 -8.99 -0.65 9.85
N TYR A 279 -8.84 -0.14 8.62
CA TYR A 279 -7.55 0.31 8.13
C TYR A 279 -7.14 1.62 8.80
N HIS A 280 -5.95 1.61 9.41
CA HIS A 280 -5.30 2.78 10.02
C HIS A 280 -4.05 3.14 9.23
N PHE A 281 -3.81 4.42 9.08
CA PHE A 281 -2.68 4.94 8.32
C PHE A 281 -1.99 6.07 9.06
N MET A 282 -0.68 6.10 9.00
CA MET A 282 0.16 7.18 9.51
C MET A 282 0.95 7.83 8.38
N SER A 283 1.06 9.13 8.37
CA SER A 283 1.95 9.85 7.45
C SER A 283 2.63 11.01 8.14
N SER A 284 3.93 11.08 7.92
CA SER A 284 4.80 12.18 8.35
C SER A 284 4.81 13.31 7.32
N GLN A 285 5.70 14.26 7.51
CA GLN A 285 6.07 15.32 6.57
C GLN A 285 4.92 16.28 6.22
N PRO A 286 4.64 17.31 7.07
CA PRO A 286 3.65 18.37 6.80
C PRO A 286 3.72 18.97 5.40
N LYS A 287 4.89 18.96 4.77
CA LYS A 287 5.06 19.45 3.40
C LYS A 287 4.22 18.69 2.39
N LEU A 288 4.07 17.37 2.54
CA LEU A 288 3.21 16.56 1.67
C LEU A 288 1.74 16.99 1.80
N TYR A 289 1.27 17.18 3.04
CA TYR A 289 -0.08 17.68 3.32
C TYR A 289 -0.31 19.07 2.75
N SER A 290 0.70 19.95 2.84
CA SER A 290 0.59 21.30 2.28
C SER A 290 0.42 21.29 0.76
N PHE A 291 1.07 20.34 0.06
CA PHE A 291 0.89 20.16 -1.38
C PHE A 291 -0.51 19.70 -1.74
N VAL A 292 -1.06 18.76 -0.97
CA VAL A 292 -2.44 18.28 -1.20
C VAL A 292 -3.46 19.36 -0.86
N LYS A 293 -3.26 20.11 0.24
CA LYS A 293 -4.11 21.24 0.62
C LYS A 293 -4.19 22.31 -0.48
N GLU A 294 -3.05 22.61 -1.10
CA GLU A 294 -2.94 23.62 -2.16
C GLU A 294 -3.61 23.17 -3.46
N ARG A 295 -3.42 21.90 -3.85
CA ARG A 295 -3.81 21.39 -5.17
C ARG A 295 -5.17 20.69 -5.18
N HIS A 296 -5.47 19.94 -4.13
CA HIS A 296 -6.67 19.10 -3.99
C HIS A 296 -7.30 19.29 -2.59
N PRO A 297 -7.88 20.47 -2.32
CA PRO A 297 -8.46 20.78 -1.00
C PRO A 297 -9.59 19.80 -0.61
N GLU A 298 -10.29 19.22 -1.56
CA GLU A 298 -11.30 18.19 -1.33
C GLU A 298 -10.71 16.89 -0.77
N VAL A 299 -9.55 16.48 -1.25
CA VAL A 299 -8.78 15.33 -0.71
C VAL A 299 -8.28 15.67 0.70
N TYR A 300 -7.78 16.89 0.89
CA TYR A 300 -7.32 17.37 2.19
C TYR A 300 -8.42 17.38 3.25
N GLU A 301 -9.64 17.78 2.92
CA GLU A 301 -10.77 17.74 3.87
C GLU A 301 -11.16 16.30 4.23
N LYS A 302 -11.10 15.36 3.30
CA LYS A 302 -11.27 13.93 3.60
C LYS A 302 -10.20 13.44 4.59
N ILE A 303 -8.94 13.84 4.44
CA ILE A 303 -7.86 13.55 5.40
C ILE A 303 -8.20 14.10 6.78
N ARG A 304 -8.63 15.37 6.87
CA ARG A 304 -9.02 16.00 8.15
C ARG A 304 -10.12 15.22 8.87
N GLN A 305 -11.06 14.69 8.12
CA GLN A 305 -12.11 13.83 8.66
C GLN A 305 -11.54 12.53 9.22
N ARG A 306 -10.67 11.83 8.48
CA ARG A 306 -10.04 10.59 8.95
C ARG A 306 -9.16 10.81 10.18
N VAL A 307 -8.50 11.95 10.29
CA VAL A 307 -7.76 12.34 11.50
C VAL A 307 -8.71 12.48 12.70
N LYS A 308 -9.87 13.13 12.53
CA LYS A 308 -10.87 13.27 13.60
C LYS A 308 -11.47 11.91 14.03
N GLU A 309 -11.59 10.96 13.11
CA GLU A 309 -12.03 9.60 13.36
C GLU A 309 -10.95 8.74 14.05
N GLY A 310 -9.71 9.22 14.17
CA GLY A 310 -8.58 8.46 14.73
C GLY A 310 -8.03 7.38 13.80
N ARG A 311 -8.37 7.42 12.52
CA ARG A 311 -7.92 6.45 11.51
C ARG A 311 -6.72 6.91 10.69
N TRP A 312 -6.41 8.19 10.73
CA TRP A 312 -5.24 8.80 10.09
C TRP A 312 -4.44 9.56 11.13
N GLU A 313 -3.18 9.17 11.33
CA GLU A 313 -2.25 9.79 12.28
C GLU A 313 -1.28 10.73 11.57
N PRO A 314 -1.43 12.06 11.71
CA PRO A 314 -0.45 13.02 11.22
C PRO A 314 0.69 13.14 12.25
N GLU A 315 1.69 12.26 12.17
CA GLU A 315 2.79 12.17 13.13
C GLU A 315 4.14 12.31 12.43
N GLY A 316 5.21 12.70 13.16
CA GLY A 316 6.57 12.69 12.64
C GLY A 316 7.41 13.93 12.97
N GLY A 317 6.80 15.02 13.42
CA GLY A 317 7.43 16.19 14.02
C GLY A 317 8.18 17.14 13.07
N MET A 318 8.90 16.65 12.06
CA MET A 318 9.63 17.48 11.10
C MET A 318 8.78 17.93 9.92
N TRP A 319 9.10 19.09 9.35
CA TRP A 319 8.47 19.62 8.13
C TRP A 319 8.65 18.71 6.92
N VAL A 320 9.86 18.18 6.74
CA VAL A 320 10.22 17.06 5.86
C VAL A 320 11.13 16.12 6.62
N GLU A 321 11.28 14.89 6.18
CA GLU A 321 12.26 13.95 6.72
C GLU A 321 13.66 14.37 6.28
N ALA A 322 14.27 15.27 7.05
CA ALA A 322 15.49 15.96 6.68
C ALA A 322 16.74 15.12 6.97
N ASP A 323 17.77 15.25 6.12
CA ASP A 323 19.12 14.76 6.44
C ASP A 323 19.59 15.36 7.77
N CYS A 324 20.02 14.51 8.69
CA CYS A 324 20.40 14.89 10.05
C CYS A 324 21.92 15.02 10.25
N ASN A 325 22.73 14.78 9.23
CA ASN A 325 24.20 14.92 9.31
C ASN A 325 24.71 16.20 8.64
N LEU A 326 24.19 16.53 7.46
CA LEU A 326 24.63 17.72 6.70
C LEU A 326 23.91 18.99 7.16
N THR A 327 22.71 18.83 7.70
CA THR A 327 21.85 19.95 8.11
C THR A 327 22.36 20.61 9.40
N SER A 328 22.37 21.95 9.45
CA SER A 328 22.75 22.68 10.66
C SER A 328 21.73 22.51 11.79
N GLY A 329 22.15 22.67 13.04
CA GLY A 329 21.25 22.58 14.19
C GLY A 329 20.09 23.59 14.12
N GLU A 330 20.30 24.80 13.62
CA GLU A 330 19.26 25.83 13.41
C GLU A 330 18.23 25.34 12.37
N SER A 331 18.68 24.70 11.29
CA SER A 331 17.78 24.14 10.29
C SER A 331 16.96 23.00 10.85
N LEU A 332 17.54 22.12 11.67
CA LEU A 332 16.81 21.05 12.36
C LEU A 332 15.75 21.60 13.32
N VAL A 333 16.10 22.62 14.12
CA VAL A 333 15.11 23.30 14.99
C VAL A 333 13.93 23.84 14.18
N ARG A 334 14.20 24.43 13.01
CA ARG A 334 13.14 24.92 12.11
C ARG A 334 12.27 23.82 11.53
N GLN A 335 12.84 22.66 11.26
CA GLN A 335 12.06 21.50 10.83
C GLN A 335 10.96 21.16 11.86
N PHE A 336 11.32 21.10 13.15
CA PHE A 336 10.36 20.84 14.22
C PHE A 336 9.40 22.02 14.45
N LEU A 337 9.90 23.24 14.42
CA LEU A 337 9.07 24.42 14.61
C LEU A 337 7.94 24.49 13.58
N PHE A 338 8.27 24.33 12.30
CA PHE A 338 7.28 24.39 11.23
C PHE A 338 6.42 23.13 11.18
N GLY A 339 7.00 21.96 11.41
CA GLY A 339 6.29 20.68 11.37
C GLY A 339 5.23 20.58 12.46
N LYS A 340 5.63 20.75 13.73
CA LYS A 340 4.70 20.72 14.88
C LYS A 340 3.64 21.81 14.77
N ARG A 341 4.02 23.03 14.36
CA ARG A 341 3.06 24.11 14.18
C ARG A 341 1.99 23.75 13.17
N PHE A 342 2.36 23.23 12.01
CA PHE A 342 1.42 22.85 10.98
C PHE A 342 0.43 21.79 11.47
N PHE A 343 0.92 20.70 12.05
CA PHE A 343 0.06 19.64 12.54
C PHE A 343 -0.86 20.10 13.67
N LYS A 344 -0.36 20.98 14.54
CA LYS A 344 -1.17 21.58 15.62
C LYS A 344 -2.26 22.51 15.09
N GLU A 345 -1.93 23.40 14.16
CA GLU A 345 -2.88 24.34 13.57
C GLU A 345 -3.93 23.64 12.68
N GLU A 346 -3.53 22.64 11.90
CA GLU A 346 -4.39 21.98 10.93
C GLU A 346 -5.22 20.82 11.51
N PHE A 347 -4.65 20.07 12.44
CA PHE A 347 -5.26 18.84 12.97
C PHE A 347 -5.41 18.81 14.49
N GLY A 348 -4.85 19.78 15.21
CA GLY A 348 -4.88 19.81 16.67
C GLY A 348 -3.87 18.86 17.33
N VAL A 349 -2.97 18.24 16.57
CA VAL A 349 -2.01 17.23 17.03
C VAL A 349 -0.70 17.90 17.44
N ASP A 350 -0.21 17.59 18.63
CA ASP A 350 1.13 17.98 19.10
C ASP A 350 2.03 16.75 19.04
N ASN A 351 2.89 16.68 18.03
CA ASN A 351 3.72 15.52 17.74
C ASN A 351 4.71 15.21 18.86
N GLU A 352 4.84 13.94 19.20
CA GLU A 352 5.77 13.43 20.22
C GLU A 352 6.84 12.49 19.65
N ILE A 353 6.72 12.08 18.39
CA ILE A 353 7.63 11.13 17.76
C ILE A 353 8.38 11.81 16.62
N LEU A 354 9.70 11.68 16.60
CA LEU A 354 10.47 11.89 15.39
C LEU A 354 10.46 10.61 14.56
N TRP A 355 9.81 10.68 13.41
CA TRP A 355 9.66 9.56 12.50
C TRP A 355 10.55 9.75 11.27
N LEU A 356 11.68 9.03 11.18
CA LEU A 356 12.64 9.10 10.08
C LEU A 356 12.99 7.71 9.57
N PRO A 357 12.12 7.05 8.81
CA PRO A 357 12.35 5.68 8.36
C PRO A 357 13.49 5.56 7.35
N ASP A 358 13.80 6.63 6.60
CA ASP A 358 14.71 6.55 5.45
C ASP A 358 15.89 7.55 5.49
N VAL A 359 16.30 8.00 6.69
CA VAL A 359 17.46 8.89 6.86
C VAL A 359 18.69 8.10 7.29
N PHE A 360 19.84 8.32 6.63
CA PHE A 360 21.02 7.47 6.66
C PHE A 360 22.06 7.84 7.74
N GLY A 361 21.67 8.54 8.77
CA GLY A 361 22.53 8.88 9.89
C GLY A 361 22.04 10.10 10.67
N TYR A 362 22.50 10.23 11.92
CA TYR A 362 21.94 11.18 12.87
C TYR A 362 23.05 11.83 13.68
N SER A 363 22.97 13.16 13.83
CA SER A 363 23.88 13.91 14.67
C SER A 363 23.70 13.56 16.14
N ALA A 364 24.80 13.42 16.87
CA ALA A 364 24.81 13.22 18.33
C ALA A 364 24.18 14.40 19.11
N ALA A 365 23.94 15.55 18.47
CA ALA A 365 23.22 16.68 19.04
C ALA A 365 21.69 16.56 18.88
N LEU A 366 21.20 15.57 18.14
CA LEU A 366 19.76 15.44 17.87
C LEU A 366 18.93 15.20 19.15
N PRO A 367 19.34 14.38 20.14
CA PRO A 367 18.60 14.22 21.38
C PRO A 367 18.35 15.55 22.13
N GLN A 368 19.32 16.46 22.14
CA GLN A 368 19.16 17.81 22.74
C GLN A 368 18.07 18.61 22.03
N ILE A 369 18.08 18.60 20.69
CA ILE A 369 17.11 19.31 19.86
C ILE A 369 15.72 18.73 20.10
N LEU A 370 15.58 17.42 20.09
CA LEU A 370 14.33 16.72 20.33
C LEU A 370 13.72 17.06 21.69
N GLN A 371 14.49 16.93 22.75
CA GLN A 371 14.06 17.26 24.11
C GLN A 371 13.56 18.74 24.20
N LYS A 372 14.29 19.68 23.61
CA LYS A 372 13.90 21.10 23.61
C LYS A 372 12.72 21.43 22.73
N CYS A 373 12.42 20.55 21.73
CA CYS A 373 11.24 20.65 20.89
C CYS A 373 10.04 19.85 21.44
N GLY A 374 10.18 19.19 22.60
CA GLY A 374 9.11 18.40 23.21
C GLY A 374 8.83 17.10 22.45
N ILE A 375 9.86 16.45 21.93
CA ILE A 375 9.78 15.17 21.21
C ILE A 375 10.58 14.14 22.00
N PRO A 376 9.93 13.31 22.83
CA PRO A 376 10.58 12.31 23.67
C PRO A 376 10.93 11.01 22.95
N TYR A 377 10.38 10.76 21.76
CA TYR A 377 10.51 9.50 21.05
C TYR A 377 11.14 9.67 19.68
N PHE A 378 11.96 8.70 19.30
CA PHE A 378 12.61 8.65 17.98
C PHE A 378 12.50 7.26 17.35
N MET A 379 12.13 7.22 16.07
CA MET A 379 12.05 5.99 15.28
C MET A 379 12.86 6.12 13.98
N THR A 380 13.58 5.05 13.64
CA THR A 380 14.27 4.90 12.35
C THR A 380 14.42 3.44 11.92
N THR A 381 14.85 3.25 10.66
CA THR A 381 15.15 1.92 10.09
C THR A 381 16.57 1.83 9.51
N LYS A 382 17.13 2.91 8.98
CA LYS A 382 18.33 2.92 8.12
C LYS A 382 19.67 2.66 8.84
N ILE A 383 19.70 2.61 10.14
CA ILE A 383 20.88 2.18 10.90
C ILE A 383 21.23 0.70 10.62
N SER A 384 20.29 -0.10 10.12
CA SER A 384 20.53 -1.47 9.64
C SER A 384 21.47 -1.55 8.43
N TRP A 385 21.70 -0.46 7.71
CA TRP A 385 22.62 -0.37 6.56
C TRP A 385 24.07 -0.21 6.97
N ASN A 386 24.50 -0.92 8.00
CA ASN A 386 25.89 -0.96 8.43
C ASN A 386 26.51 -2.28 8.04
N GLU A 387 27.65 -2.24 7.34
CA GLU A 387 28.35 -3.42 6.84
C GLU A 387 29.02 -4.22 7.96
N PHE A 388 29.56 -3.55 8.98
CA PHE A 388 30.44 -4.15 9.97
C PHE A 388 29.82 -4.26 11.37
N ASN A 389 29.03 -3.28 11.77
CA ASN A 389 28.53 -3.17 13.13
C ASN A 389 27.00 -3.32 13.15
N LYS A 390 26.51 -4.10 14.11
CA LYS A 390 25.09 -4.21 14.41
C LYS A 390 24.81 -3.58 15.75
N MET A 391 23.71 -2.84 15.84
CA MET A 391 23.20 -2.39 17.13
C MET A 391 22.74 -3.62 17.92
N PRO A 392 23.19 -3.76 19.19
CA PRO A 392 22.80 -4.89 20.02
C PRO A 392 21.32 -4.83 20.47
N TYR A 393 20.74 -3.65 20.46
CA TYR A 393 19.34 -3.40 20.89
C TYR A 393 18.60 -2.63 19.82
N ASP A 394 17.31 -2.88 19.68
CA ASP A 394 16.40 -2.15 18.82
C ASP A 394 15.65 -1.03 19.57
N THR A 395 15.53 -1.14 20.89
CA THR A 395 14.87 -0.14 21.75
C THR A 395 15.78 0.23 22.92
N PHE A 396 16.12 1.51 23.04
CA PHE A 396 17.06 1.99 24.04
C PHE A 396 16.92 3.50 24.29
N GLU A 397 17.49 3.97 25.40
CA GLU A 397 17.69 5.42 25.63
C GLU A 397 18.92 5.91 24.88
N TRP A 398 18.72 6.77 23.89
CA TRP A 398 19.82 7.44 23.20
C TRP A 398 20.22 8.71 23.92
N GLU A 399 21.45 8.76 24.44
CA GLU A 399 22.05 9.91 25.09
C GLU A 399 22.84 10.76 24.08
N GLY A 400 22.52 12.03 23.98
CA GLY A 400 23.21 13.01 23.16
C GLY A 400 24.48 13.55 23.82
N ILE A 401 25.24 14.38 23.09
CA ILE A 401 26.52 14.98 23.54
C ILE A 401 26.40 15.89 24.79
N ASP A 402 25.19 16.37 25.08
CA ASP A 402 24.93 17.23 26.26
C ASP A 402 24.27 16.48 27.42
N GLY A 403 24.10 15.13 27.30
CA GLY A 403 23.43 14.29 28.29
C GLY A 403 21.90 14.25 28.16
N SER A 404 21.30 14.92 27.19
CA SER A 404 19.88 14.79 26.88
C SER A 404 19.57 13.38 26.37
N ARG A 405 18.40 12.80 26.76
CA ARG A 405 18.04 11.44 26.42
C ARG A 405 16.67 11.38 25.73
N VAL A 406 16.54 10.50 24.74
CA VAL A 406 15.29 10.20 24.05
C VAL A 406 15.12 8.70 23.93
N LEU A 407 13.90 8.21 24.11
CA LEU A 407 13.60 6.79 23.87
C LEU A 407 13.60 6.55 22.35
N THR A 408 14.48 5.64 21.93
CA THR A 408 14.73 5.37 20.51
C THR A 408 14.32 3.95 20.17
N HIS A 409 13.64 3.79 19.03
CA HIS A 409 13.30 2.49 18.48
C HIS A 409 13.82 2.36 17.04
N PHE A 410 14.61 1.31 16.80
CA PHE A 410 15.05 0.89 15.49
C PHE A 410 14.13 -0.22 14.99
N VAL A 411 13.30 0.12 14.02
CA VAL A 411 12.39 -0.87 13.43
C VAL A 411 13.22 -2.02 12.85
N PRO A 412 13.00 -3.28 13.27
CA PRO A 412 13.71 -4.43 12.75
C PRO A 412 13.59 -4.51 11.23
N THR A 413 14.71 -4.43 10.53
CA THR A 413 14.76 -4.46 9.07
C THR A 413 15.66 -5.59 8.58
N ARG A 414 15.64 -5.81 7.27
CA ARG A 414 16.47 -6.80 6.60
C ARG A 414 17.96 -6.62 6.91
N ASP A 415 18.63 -7.74 7.12
CA ASP A 415 20.08 -7.80 7.19
C ASP A 415 20.65 -8.01 5.77
N TYR A 416 21.06 -6.93 5.12
CA TYR A 416 21.52 -6.96 3.73
C TYR A 416 22.74 -7.88 3.52
N ASN A 417 23.63 -7.98 4.51
CA ASN A 417 24.84 -8.79 4.37
C ASN A 417 24.59 -10.28 4.43
N LYS A 418 23.61 -10.70 5.23
CA LYS A 418 23.28 -12.12 5.37
C LYS A 418 22.65 -12.71 4.10
N ALA A 419 21.89 -11.93 3.39
CA ALA A 419 21.22 -12.35 2.18
C ALA A 419 22.15 -12.64 1.00
N ALA A 420 23.22 -11.87 0.86
CA ALA A 420 24.21 -12.04 -0.21
C ALA A 420 25.15 -13.24 0.04
N VAL A 421 25.36 -13.62 1.30
CA VAL A 421 26.33 -14.67 1.69
C VAL A 421 25.67 -16.05 1.74
N GLU A 422 24.40 -16.16 2.10
CA GLU A 422 23.72 -17.44 2.35
C GLU A 422 22.91 -17.98 1.17
N GLY A 423 22.86 -17.27 0.03
CA GLY A 423 22.12 -17.72 -1.17
C GLY A 423 20.62 -17.91 -0.94
N GLY A 424 20.08 -17.22 0.08
CA GLY A 424 18.68 -17.33 0.46
C GLY A 424 17.75 -16.83 -0.64
N THR A 425 16.60 -17.46 -0.76
CA THR A 425 15.55 -17.03 -1.67
C THR A 425 14.92 -15.72 -1.17
N GLU A 426 14.32 -14.90 -2.04
CA GLU A 426 13.64 -13.65 -1.69
C GLU A 426 12.64 -13.81 -0.53
N THR A 427 12.10 -14.99 -0.33
CA THR A 427 11.15 -15.32 0.74
C THR A 427 11.73 -15.30 2.15
N GLU A 428 13.06 -15.26 2.32
CA GLU A 428 13.73 -15.24 3.63
C GLU A 428 14.09 -13.82 4.12
N HIS A 429 13.70 -12.79 3.35
CA HIS A 429 14.01 -11.42 3.70
C HIS A 429 12.83 -10.76 4.41
N PHE A 430 12.86 -10.80 5.74
CA PHE A 430 11.83 -10.18 6.56
C PHE A 430 12.19 -8.73 6.88
N THR A 431 11.26 -7.84 6.62
CA THR A 431 11.38 -6.42 6.97
C THR A 431 10.04 -5.91 7.50
N THR A 432 10.10 -5.08 8.51
CA THR A 432 8.95 -4.33 9.00
C THR A 432 8.85 -2.94 8.34
N TYR A 433 9.89 -2.55 7.62
CA TYR A 433 9.90 -1.42 6.70
C TYR A 433 9.65 -1.94 5.27
N ASN A 434 8.65 -1.42 4.57
CA ASN A 434 8.11 -1.99 3.33
C ASN A 434 7.64 -3.45 3.47
N GLY A 435 7.09 -3.79 4.64
CA GLY A 435 6.61 -5.13 4.93
C GLY A 435 5.26 -5.41 4.29
N TYR A 436 5.08 -6.65 3.83
CA TYR A 436 3.77 -7.16 3.47
C TYR A 436 3.12 -7.85 4.66
N ILE A 437 1.82 -7.63 4.88
CA ILE A 437 1.05 -8.36 5.89
C ILE A 437 0.70 -9.74 5.34
N ASN A 438 1.68 -10.64 5.38
CA ASN A 438 1.49 -12.04 5.03
C ASN A 438 2.15 -12.94 6.08
N PRO A 439 1.74 -14.22 6.21
CA PRO A 439 2.23 -15.12 7.25
C PRO A 439 3.74 -15.30 7.27
N SER A 440 4.38 -15.24 6.10
CA SER A 440 5.83 -15.38 5.96
C SER A 440 6.57 -14.21 6.59
N GLN A 441 6.20 -12.99 6.23
CA GLN A 441 6.83 -11.79 6.78
C GLN A 441 6.49 -11.58 8.26
N MET A 442 5.25 -11.85 8.66
CA MET A 442 4.84 -11.76 10.06
C MET A 442 5.64 -12.70 10.95
N LYS A 443 5.78 -13.99 10.56
CA LYS A 443 6.60 -14.96 11.32
C LYS A 443 8.06 -14.57 11.34
N GLY A 444 8.62 -14.11 10.23
CA GLY A 444 10.02 -13.73 10.16
C GLY A 444 10.33 -12.45 10.94
N ALA A 445 9.46 -11.44 10.88
CA ALA A 445 9.60 -10.24 11.70
C ALA A 445 9.52 -10.57 13.19
N TRP A 446 8.57 -11.43 13.58
CA TRP A 446 8.46 -11.90 14.97
C TRP A 446 9.70 -12.65 15.45
N ALA A 447 10.20 -13.61 14.69
CA ALA A 447 11.41 -14.34 15.02
C ALA A 447 12.64 -13.43 15.16
N ARG A 448 12.76 -12.43 14.28
CA ARG A 448 13.84 -11.43 14.38
C ARG A 448 13.69 -10.55 15.62
N TYR A 449 12.48 -10.10 15.93
CA TYR A 449 12.20 -9.31 17.13
C TYR A 449 12.55 -10.08 18.39
N LEU A 450 12.12 -11.34 18.52
CA LEU A 450 12.46 -12.22 19.65
C LEU A 450 13.97 -12.46 19.77
N SER A 451 14.70 -12.62 18.65
CA SER A 451 16.14 -12.83 18.70
C SER A 451 16.92 -11.65 19.27
N LEU A 452 16.38 -10.43 19.17
CA LEU A 452 16.97 -9.22 19.76
C LEU A 452 16.64 -9.06 21.24
N ILE A 453 15.50 -9.57 21.70
CA ILE A 453 15.11 -9.55 23.13
C ILE A 453 15.99 -10.53 23.94
N HIS A 454 16.35 -11.68 23.38
CA HIS A 454 17.14 -12.71 24.07
C HIS A 454 18.66 -12.48 24.12
N ILE A 455 19.18 -11.43 23.48
CA ILE A 455 20.61 -11.05 23.58
C ILE A 455 20.92 -10.34 24.92
N SER A 456 19.92 -10.04 25.74
CA SER A 456 20.07 -9.33 27.01
C SER A 456 20.23 -10.23 28.25
N GLU A 457 20.34 -11.53 28.11
CA GLU A 457 20.80 -12.49 29.13
C GLU A 457 22.28 -12.89 28.84
#